data_da3ae0f934b443122a10f34b2bae0875
#
_entry.id   da3ae0f934b443122a10f34b2bae0875
#
_cell.length_a   1.000
_cell.length_b   1.000
_cell.length_c   1.000
_cell.angle_alpha   90.00
_cell.angle_beta   90.00
_cell.angle_gamma   90.00
#
_symmetry.space_group_name_H-M   'P 1'
#
loop_
_entity.id
_entity.type
_entity.pdbx_description
1 polymer ?
#
loop_
_entity_poly.entity_id
_entity_poly.type
_entity_poly.pdbx_seq_one_letter_code
_entity_poly.pdbx_strand_id
1 'polypeptide(L)'
;MAEKYFKKCLSLSSNIPDIAALCTFELISIYAETNRSALAYTYCEKSRSIFNRLQNYTTMFFIDFFQCNCLTNLGLYENSIQKLTELLNNIDQSSNKYISTIYHSLAWCYLLNCQYSECIKYTNLAIENKDPSCALCYFIPYSYYKQNEYLKCLDYIESHLEYADDFYKPFLQAISARAQKQNVDFEKNIILYYQSLLQNNVYEDIPLIQNFILDYYTETNNKDMMIKILIDIKSFNDKDLTLKSSTLFVDSSS
;
A
#
# COMPACT_ATOMS: atom_id res chain seq x y z
N MET A 1 -23.79 -0.32 -2.03
CA MET A 1 -24.86 -0.67 -3.00
C MET A 1 -24.33 -1.47 -4.18
N ALA A 2 -23.23 -1.08 -4.81
CA ALA A 2 -22.61 -1.77 -5.96
C ALA A 2 -22.29 -3.26 -5.68
N GLU A 3 -21.64 -3.58 -4.56
CA GLU A 3 -21.31 -4.95 -4.17
C GLU A 3 -22.51 -5.90 -4.23
N LYS A 4 -23.67 -5.49 -3.70
CA LYS A 4 -24.90 -6.31 -3.72
C LYS A 4 -25.34 -6.63 -5.15
N TYR A 5 -25.23 -5.68 -6.05
CA TYR A 5 -25.61 -5.90 -7.45
C TYR A 5 -24.62 -6.82 -8.17
N PHE A 6 -23.33 -6.65 -7.97
CA PHE A 6 -22.34 -7.54 -8.60
C PHE A 6 -22.41 -8.97 -8.05
N LYS A 7 -22.62 -9.17 -6.74
CA LYS A 7 -22.88 -10.50 -6.17
C LYS A 7 -24.13 -11.17 -6.78
N LYS A 8 -25.23 -10.42 -6.91
CA LYS A 8 -26.45 -10.92 -7.54
C LYS A 8 -26.22 -11.22 -9.03
N CYS A 9 -25.54 -10.36 -9.74
CA CYS A 9 -25.22 -10.58 -11.15
C CYS A 9 -24.34 -11.85 -11.30
N LEU A 10 -23.31 -12.00 -10.46
CA LEU A 10 -22.44 -13.17 -10.48
C LEU A 10 -23.23 -14.47 -10.24
N SER A 11 -24.18 -14.48 -9.29
CA SER A 11 -25.00 -15.66 -9.01
C SER A 11 -25.94 -16.04 -10.17
N LEU A 12 -26.36 -15.04 -10.97
CA LEU A 12 -27.24 -15.26 -12.13
C LEU A 12 -26.48 -15.60 -13.42
N SER A 13 -25.19 -15.24 -13.49
CA SER A 13 -24.37 -15.37 -14.69
C SER A 13 -23.39 -16.56 -14.63
N SER A 14 -23.60 -17.53 -13.75
CA SER A 14 -22.73 -18.69 -13.60
C SER A 14 -22.45 -19.44 -14.91
N ASN A 15 -23.38 -19.40 -15.86
CA ASN A 15 -23.27 -20.02 -17.18
C ASN A 15 -22.79 -19.06 -18.29
N ILE A 16 -22.48 -17.79 -17.97
CA ILE A 16 -22.01 -16.78 -18.91
C ILE A 16 -20.63 -16.29 -18.46
N PRO A 17 -19.53 -16.93 -18.92
CA PRO A 17 -18.20 -16.69 -18.39
C PRO A 17 -17.75 -15.21 -18.44
N ASP A 18 -18.07 -14.49 -19.53
CA ASP A 18 -17.68 -13.09 -19.70
C ASP A 18 -18.32 -12.17 -18.64
N ILE A 19 -19.61 -12.38 -18.35
CA ILE A 19 -20.31 -11.60 -17.31
C ILE A 19 -19.82 -11.99 -15.93
N ALA A 20 -19.62 -13.29 -15.67
CA ALA A 20 -19.07 -13.75 -14.41
C ALA A 20 -17.67 -13.18 -14.17
N ALA A 21 -16.83 -13.13 -15.20
CA ALA A 21 -15.51 -12.52 -15.17
C ALA A 21 -15.57 -11.04 -14.79
N LEU A 22 -16.39 -10.24 -15.50
CA LEU A 22 -16.57 -8.83 -15.22
C LEU A 22 -17.05 -8.57 -13.80
N CYS A 23 -18.10 -9.28 -13.36
CA CYS A 23 -18.63 -9.12 -11.99
C CYS A 23 -17.61 -9.47 -10.92
N THR A 24 -16.78 -10.49 -11.17
CA THR A 24 -15.74 -10.91 -10.23
C THR A 24 -14.63 -9.86 -10.15
N PHE A 25 -14.20 -9.30 -11.27
CA PHE A 25 -13.20 -8.24 -11.33
C PHE A 25 -13.65 -6.99 -10.57
N GLU A 26 -14.89 -6.54 -10.79
CA GLU A 26 -15.47 -5.41 -10.07
C GLU A 26 -15.57 -5.66 -8.56
N LEU A 27 -15.89 -6.89 -8.15
CA LEU A 27 -15.89 -7.25 -6.73
C LEU A 27 -14.49 -7.21 -6.12
N ILE A 28 -13.46 -7.66 -6.84
CA ILE A 28 -12.05 -7.56 -6.40
C ILE A 28 -11.69 -6.08 -6.16
N SER A 29 -12.01 -5.20 -7.10
CA SER A 29 -11.74 -3.76 -6.98
C SER A 29 -12.45 -3.15 -5.77
N ILE A 30 -13.76 -3.42 -5.60
CA ILE A 30 -14.54 -2.94 -4.44
C ILE A 30 -13.93 -3.41 -3.12
N TYR A 31 -13.51 -4.67 -3.04
CA TYR A 31 -12.93 -5.21 -1.80
C TYR A 31 -11.54 -4.64 -1.52
N ALA A 32 -10.72 -4.44 -2.54
CA ALA A 32 -9.42 -3.79 -2.41
C ALA A 32 -9.57 -2.34 -1.93
N GLU A 33 -10.43 -1.55 -2.56
CA GLU A 33 -10.70 -0.15 -2.20
C GLU A 33 -11.31 0.02 -0.79
N THR A 34 -12.03 -0.99 -0.31
CA THR A 34 -12.67 -0.97 1.03
C THR A 34 -11.84 -1.67 2.10
N ASN A 35 -10.54 -1.91 1.86
CA ASN A 35 -9.59 -2.57 2.76
C ASN A 35 -10.01 -3.98 3.21
N ARG A 36 -10.83 -4.66 2.42
CA ARG A 36 -11.23 -6.05 2.65
C ARG A 36 -10.32 -7.01 1.89
N SER A 37 -9.02 -6.90 2.16
CA SER A 37 -7.96 -7.54 1.38
C SER A 37 -8.03 -9.06 1.36
N ALA A 38 -8.45 -9.71 2.47
CA ALA A 38 -8.63 -11.17 2.49
C ALA A 38 -9.73 -11.63 1.54
N LEU A 39 -10.83 -10.86 1.44
CA LEU A 39 -11.92 -11.18 0.52
C LEU A 39 -11.52 -10.92 -0.93
N ALA A 40 -10.86 -9.77 -1.20
CA ALA A 40 -10.30 -9.48 -2.51
C ALA A 40 -9.36 -10.61 -2.97
N TYR A 41 -8.45 -11.06 -2.12
CA TYR A 41 -7.55 -12.18 -2.39
C TYR A 41 -8.31 -13.46 -2.77
N THR A 42 -9.34 -13.82 -2.00
CA THR A 42 -10.18 -15.00 -2.27
C THR A 42 -10.86 -14.91 -3.64
N TYR A 43 -11.36 -13.72 -4.00
CA TYR A 43 -11.97 -13.52 -5.31
C TYR A 43 -10.94 -13.55 -6.45
N CYS A 44 -9.71 -13.07 -6.24
CA CYS A 44 -8.61 -13.24 -7.18
C CYS A 44 -8.35 -14.72 -7.47
N GLU A 45 -8.27 -15.57 -6.45
CA GLU A 45 -8.08 -17.01 -6.63
C GLU A 45 -9.24 -17.66 -7.41
N LYS A 46 -10.48 -17.34 -7.04
CA LYS A 46 -11.68 -17.87 -7.73
C LYS A 46 -11.75 -17.44 -9.20
N SER A 47 -11.34 -16.20 -9.50
CA SER A 47 -11.43 -15.64 -10.85
C SER A 47 -10.39 -16.19 -11.83
N ARG A 48 -9.26 -16.65 -11.32
CA ARG A 48 -8.14 -17.12 -12.17
C ARG A 48 -8.57 -18.19 -13.16
N SER A 49 -9.40 -19.17 -12.75
CA SER A 49 -9.91 -20.21 -13.62
C SER A 49 -10.85 -19.71 -14.73
N ILE A 50 -11.58 -18.62 -14.48
CA ILE A 50 -12.51 -18.01 -15.43
C ILE A 50 -11.70 -17.28 -16.51
N PHE A 51 -10.73 -16.42 -16.10
CA PHE A 51 -9.91 -15.64 -17.02
C PHE A 51 -8.93 -16.49 -17.82
N ASN A 52 -8.44 -17.60 -17.28
CA ASN A 52 -7.66 -18.60 -18.02
C ASN A 52 -8.46 -19.17 -19.19
N ARG A 53 -9.74 -19.53 -18.97
CA ARG A 53 -10.61 -20.04 -20.05
C ARG A 53 -10.89 -19.00 -21.13
N LEU A 54 -10.95 -17.73 -20.74
CA LEU A 54 -11.19 -16.61 -21.67
C LEU A 54 -9.92 -16.16 -22.42
N GLN A 55 -8.75 -16.70 -22.07
CA GLN A 55 -7.44 -16.32 -22.60
C GLN A 55 -7.17 -14.81 -22.50
N ASN A 56 -7.74 -14.16 -21.48
CA ASN A 56 -7.57 -12.73 -21.24
C ASN A 56 -6.35 -12.47 -20.36
N TYR A 57 -5.18 -12.50 -20.96
CA TYR A 57 -3.89 -12.35 -20.26
C TYR A 57 -3.71 -10.99 -19.61
N THR A 58 -4.25 -9.92 -20.20
CA THR A 58 -4.20 -8.58 -19.60
C THR A 58 -4.94 -8.53 -18.27
N THR A 59 -6.16 -9.05 -18.21
CA THR A 59 -6.94 -9.09 -16.98
C THR A 59 -6.29 -10.03 -15.95
N MET A 60 -5.70 -11.13 -16.38
CA MET A 60 -4.95 -12.03 -15.49
C MET A 60 -3.78 -11.32 -14.82
N PHE A 61 -3.03 -10.48 -15.56
CA PHE A 61 -1.99 -9.66 -14.98
C PHE A 61 -2.53 -8.77 -13.85
N PHE A 62 -3.66 -8.08 -14.07
CA PHE A 62 -4.27 -7.25 -13.03
C PHE A 62 -4.74 -8.05 -11.82
N ILE A 63 -5.28 -9.25 -12.02
CA ILE A 63 -5.67 -10.13 -10.91
C ILE A 63 -4.46 -10.52 -10.07
N ASP A 64 -3.38 -10.93 -10.72
CA ASP A 64 -2.14 -11.29 -10.03
C ASP A 64 -1.53 -10.08 -9.30
N PHE A 65 -1.59 -8.91 -9.90
CA PHE A 65 -1.17 -7.65 -9.29
C PHE A 65 -2.04 -7.27 -8.06
N PHE A 66 -3.37 -7.34 -8.18
CA PHE A 66 -4.28 -7.14 -7.03
C PHE A 66 -4.02 -8.15 -5.91
N GLN A 67 -3.69 -9.39 -6.26
CA GLN A 67 -3.32 -10.40 -5.28
C GLN A 67 -2.07 -10.02 -4.49
N CYS A 68 -1.05 -9.45 -5.16
CA CYS A 68 0.14 -8.93 -4.51
C CYS A 68 -0.21 -7.79 -3.54
N ASN A 69 -1.03 -6.83 -3.96
CA ASN A 69 -1.47 -5.73 -3.11
C ASN A 69 -2.25 -6.22 -1.89
N CYS A 70 -3.11 -7.24 -2.06
CA CYS A 70 -3.81 -7.86 -0.94
C CYS A 70 -2.83 -8.49 0.07
N LEU A 71 -1.80 -9.18 -0.40
CA LEU A 71 -0.77 -9.76 0.46
C LEU A 71 -0.02 -8.68 1.24
N THR A 72 0.34 -7.57 0.59
CA THR A 72 0.97 -6.41 1.23
C THR A 72 0.09 -5.84 2.34
N ASN A 73 -1.19 -5.63 2.06
CA ASN A 73 -2.16 -5.11 3.03
C ASN A 73 -2.45 -6.08 4.19
N LEU A 74 -2.21 -7.37 3.99
CA LEU A 74 -2.30 -8.41 5.03
C LEU A 74 -0.99 -8.56 5.83
N GLY A 75 0.04 -7.76 5.54
CA GLY A 75 1.35 -7.85 6.19
C GLY A 75 2.21 -9.03 5.73
N LEU A 76 1.82 -9.72 4.66
CA LEU A 76 2.54 -10.86 4.09
C LEU A 76 3.55 -10.37 3.03
N TYR A 77 4.48 -9.51 3.46
CA TYR A 77 5.37 -8.77 2.56
C TYR A 77 6.27 -9.69 1.72
N GLU A 78 6.87 -10.72 2.33
CA GLU A 78 7.73 -11.65 1.61
C GLU A 78 7.00 -12.40 0.48
N ASN A 79 5.76 -12.83 0.76
CA ASN A 79 4.93 -13.48 -0.24
C ASN A 79 4.56 -12.51 -1.38
N SER A 80 4.27 -11.24 -1.05
CA SER A 80 4.00 -10.21 -2.05
C SER A 80 5.24 -9.94 -2.91
N ILE A 81 6.41 -9.76 -2.30
CA ILE A 81 7.69 -9.55 -2.99
C ILE A 81 7.98 -10.71 -3.96
N GLN A 82 7.82 -11.95 -3.50
CA GLN A 82 8.02 -13.11 -4.37
C GLN A 82 7.10 -13.07 -5.59
N LYS A 83 5.79 -12.87 -5.40
CA LYS A 83 4.82 -12.81 -6.49
C LYS A 83 5.06 -11.62 -7.44
N LEU A 84 5.39 -10.44 -6.92
CA LEU A 84 5.73 -9.27 -7.73
C LEU A 84 6.98 -9.53 -8.58
N THR A 85 7.97 -10.22 -8.02
CA THR A 85 9.18 -10.61 -8.75
C THR A 85 8.87 -11.62 -9.85
N GLU A 86 7.99 -12.59 -9.58
CA GLU A 86 7.52 -13.54 -10.60
C GLU A 86 6.75 -12.81 -11.73
N LEU A 87 5.89 -11.85 -11.39
CA LEU A 87 5.19 -11.01 -12.38
C LEU A 87 6.18 -10.21 -13.23
N LEU A 88 7.18 -9.60 -12.61
CA LEU A 88 8.21 -8.82 -13.30
C LEU A 88 9.00 -9.67 -14.30
N ASN A 89 9.34 -10.92 -13.92
CA ASN A 89 10.08 -11.84 -14.78
C ASN A 89 9.25 -12.39 -15.96
N ASN A 90 7.92 -12.42 -15.81
CA ASN A 90 7.01 -12.97 -16.82
C ASN A 90 6.39 -11.89 -17.72
N ILE A 91 6.58 -10.61 -17.41
CA ILE A 91 6.05 -9.53 -18.24
C ILE A 91 6.91 -9.38 -19.51
N ASP A 92 6.25 -9.27 -20.64
CA ASP A 92 6.95 -8.94 -21.87
C ASP A 92 7.53 -7.52 -21.77
N GLN A 93 8.84 -7.40 -21.96
CA GLN A 93 9.57 -6.13 -21.88
C GLN A 93 9.04 -5.06 -22.86
N SER A 94 8.28 -5.46 -23.88
CA SER A 94 7.58 -4.53 -24.76
C SER A 94 6.40 -3.83 -24.07
N SER A 95 5.93 -4.34 -22.92
CA SER A 95 4.80 -3.82 -22.14
C SER A 95 5.26 -2.89 -21.00
N ASN A 96 6.12 -1.91 -21.31
CA ASN A 96 6.71 -0.96 -20.33
C ASN A 96 5.70 -0.29 -19.39
N LYS A 97 4.42 -0.25 -19.76
CA LYS A 97 3.38 0.46 -19.01
C LYS A 97 3.18 -0.07 -17.58
N TYR A 98 3.41 -1.36 -17.33
CA TYR A 98 3.14 -1.98 -16.04
C TYR A 98 4.39 -2.21 -15.20
N ILE A 99 5.57 -2.09 -15.79
CA ILE A 99 6.85 -2.34 -15.12
C ILE A 99 7.07 -1.32 -14.00
N SER A 100 6.80 -0.03 -14.25
CA SER A 100 6.94 1.01 -13.24
C SER A 100 6.05 0.76 -12.04
N THR A 101 4.80 0.32 -12.26
CA THR A 101 3.84 0.00 -11.20
C THR A 101 4.30 -1.20 -10.36
N ILE A 102 4.93 -2.22 -10.99
CA ILE A 102 5.51 -3.34 -10.24
C ILE A 102 6.70 -2.88 -9.40
N TYR A 103 7.59 -2.02 -9.95
CA TYR A 103 8.71 -1.47 -9.20
C TYR A 103 8.23 -0.63 -8.01
N HIS A 104 7.20 0.20 -8.19
CA HIS A 104 6.57 0.93 -7.09
C HIS A 104 6.08 -0.02 -5.98
N SER A 105 5.32 -1.06 -6.35
CA SER A 105 4.78 -2.01 -5.39
C SER A 105 5.88 -2.81 -4.69
N LEU A 106 6.97 -3.16 -5.38
CA LEU A 106 8.16 -3.76 -4.77
C LEU A 106 8.81 -2.79 -3.78
N ALA A 107 9.01 -1.52 -4.17
CA ALA A 107 9.57 -0.51 -3.29
C ALA A 107 8.74 -0.35 -2.01
N TRP A 108 7.41 -0.31 -2.15
CA TRP A 108 6.49 -0.24 -1.03
C TRP A 108 6.58 -1.47 -0.11
N CYS A 109 6.57 -2.68 -0.67
CA CYS A 109 6.73 -3.91 0.11
C CYS A 109 8.06 -3.95 0.86
N TYR A 110 9.16 -3.54 0.22
CA TYR A 110 10.47 -3.49 0.84
C TYR A 110 10.54 -2.43 1.95
N LEU A 111 9.87 -1.28 1.77
CA LEU A 111 9.76 -0.25 2.79
C LEU A 111 9.08 -0.78 4.05
N LEU A 112 7.91 -1.42 3.88
CA LEU A 112 7.13 -2.01 4.98
C LEU A 112 7.85 -3.19 5.64
N ASN A 113 8.65 -3.94 4.88
CA ASN A 113 9.48 -5.05 5.37
C ASN A 113 10.84 -4.59 5.94
N CYS A 114 11.03 -3.28 6.14
CA CYS A 114 12.25 -2.67 6.68
C CYS A 114 13.54 -2.99 5.87
N GLN A 115 13.41 -3.35 4.60
CA GLN A 115 14.51 -3.60 3.67
C GLN A 115 14.83 -2.34 2.87
N TYR A 116 15.35 -1.33 3.56
CA TYR A 116 15.46 0.04 3.05
C TYR A 116 16.37 0.18 1.82
N SER A 117 17.44 -0.59 1.72
CA SER A 117 18.34 -0.56 0.55
C SER A 117 17.63 -1.04 -0.72
N GLU A 118 16.83 -2.10 -0.63
CA GLU A 118 16.03 -2.60 -1.75
C GLU A 118 14.88 -1.62 -2.06
N CYS A 119 14.27 -1.01 -1.05
CA CYS A 119 13.28 0.06 -1.26
C CYS A 119 13.86 1.19 -2.11
N ILE A 120 15.04 1.72 -1.77
CA ILE A 120 15.72 2.78 -2.54
C ILE A 120 15.97 2.33 -3.98
N LYS A 121 16.48 1.12 -4.17
CA LYS A 121 16.75 0.55 -5.51
C LYS A 121 15.50 0.49 -6.37
N TYR A 122 14.42 -0.09 -5.86
CA TYR A 122 13.18 -0.24 -6.63
C TYR A 122 12.42 1.09 -6.80
N THR A 123 12.57 2.02 -5.86
CA THR A 123 12.05 3.40 -6.04
C THR A 123 12.74 4.10 -7.21
N ASN A 124 14.06 4.01 -7.31
CA ASN A 124 14.80 4.58 -8.45
C ASN A 124 14.37 3.94 -9.78
N LEU A 125 14.21 2.61 -9.82
CA LEU A 125 13.70 1.92 -11.00
C LEU A 125 12.29 2.36 -11.40
N ALA A 126 11.40 2.60 -10.42
CA ALA A 126 10.06 3.13 -10.69
C ALA A 126 10.13 4.53 -11.30
N ILE A 127 10.95 5.41 -10.73
CA ILE A 127 11.16 6.79 -11.22
C ILE A 127 11.75 6.79 -12.64
N GLU A 128 12.78 5.99 -12.90
CA GLU A 128 13.39 5.83 -14.22
C GLU A 128 12.40 5.35 -15.27
N ASN A 129 11.46 4.50 -14.87
CA ASN A 129 10.37 4.01 -15.72
C ASN A 129 9.12 4.90 -15.69
N LYS A 130 9.25 6.14 -15.20
CA LYS A 130 8.21 7.20 -15.22
C LYS A 130 6.94 6.80 -14.49
N ASP A 131 7.07 6.19 -13.31
CA ASP A 131 5.92 5.96 -12.43
C ASP A 131 5.27 7.30 -12.03
N PRO A 132 3.95 7.44 -12.20
CA PRO A 132 3.27 8.72 -11.94
C PRO A 132 2.98 8.95 -10.44
N SER A 133 3.33 8.00 -9.56
CA SER A 133 2.95 8.08 -8.15
C SER A 133 3.73 9.13 -7.39
N CYS A 134 3.01 10.09 -6.82
CA CYS A 134 3.60 11.12 -5.96
C CYS A 134 4.13 10.54 -4.62
N ALA A 135 3.67 9.36 -4.19
CA ALA A 135 4.11 8.70 -2.96
C ALA A 135 5.59 8.32 -2.99
N LEU A 136 6.17 8.09 -4.17
CA LEU A 136 7.60 7.79 -4.32
C LEU A 136 8.52 8.86 -3.72
N CYS A 137 8.05 10.08 -3.57
CA CYS A 137 8.85 11.20 -3.06
C CYS A 137 9.40 10.97 -1.64
N TYR A 138 8.71 10.21 -0.78
CA TYR A 138 9.14 9.96 0.59
C TYR A 138 9.84 8.60 0.80
N PHE A 139 9.78 7.66 -0.13
CA PHE A 139 10.35 6.31 0.04
C PHE A 139 11.87 6.35 0.26
N ILE A 140 12.58 7.13 -0.57
CA ILE A 140 14.05 7.26 -0.49
C ILE A 140 14.46 7.99 0.79
N PRO A 141 13.99 9.21 1.10
CA PRO A 141 14.45 9.93 2.28
C PRO A 141 14.03 9.22 3.59
N TYR A 142 12.84 8.59 3.64
CA TYR A 142 12.47 7.77 4.80
C TYR A 142 13.41 6.59 4.98
N SER A 143 13.78 5.91 3.89
CA SER A 143 14.73 4.79 3.94
C SER A 143 16.12 5.22 4.40
N TYR A 144 16.64 6.36 3.92
CA TYR A 144 17.89 6.93 4.43
C TYR A 144 17.81 7.29 5.92
N TYR A 145 16.70 7.92 6.33
CA TYR A 145 16.48 8.22 7.75
C TYR A 145 16.53 6.97 8.62
N LYS A 146 15.81 5.89 8.22
CA LYS A 146 15.78 4.62 8.98
C LYS A 146 17.13 3.88 8.98
N GLN A 147 18.00 4.14 8.02
CA GLN A 147 19.38 3.64 7.97
C GLN A 147 20.37 4.54 8.73
N ASN A 148 19.91 5.61 9.40
CA ASN A 148 20.73 6.65 10.05
C ASN A 148 21.64 7.43 9.09
N GLU A 149 21.35 7.41 7.79
CA GLU A 149 22.06 8.17 6.76
C GLU A 149 21.49 9.60 6.64
N TYR A 150 21.49 10.34 7.75
CA TYR A 150 20.79 11.62 7.87
C TYR A 150 21.22 12.67 6.85
N LEU A 151 22.50 12.74 6.50
CA LEU A 151 22.96 13.68 5.47
C LEU A 151 22.34 13.39 4.11
N LYS A 152 22.35 12.14 3.67
CA LYS A 152 21.71 11.77 2.39
C LYS A 152 20.21 12.02 2.41
N CYS A 153 19.56 11.78 3.56
CA CYS A 153 18.15 12.06 3.76
C CYS A 153 17.86 13.56 3.54
N LEU A 154 18.63 14.44 4.18
CA LEU A 154 18.45 15.88 4.09
C LEU A 154 18.74 16.41 2.69
N ASP A 155 19.85 16.00 2.08
CA ASP A 155 20.22 16.40 0.71
C ASP A 155 19.13 16.00 -0.30
N TYR A 156 18.56 14.79 -0.13
CA TYR A 156 17.46 14.34 -1.00
C TYR A 156 16.22 15.21 -0.81
N ILE A 157 15.81 15.48 0.44
CA ILE A 157 14.62 16.30 0.72
C ILE A 157 14.84 17.73 0.19
N GLU A 158 15.98 18.35 0.45
CA GLU A 158 16.28 19.71 0.00
C GLU A 158 16.16 19.84 -1.53
N SER A 159 16.65 18.85 -2.26
CA SER A 159 16.63 18.87 -3.73
C SER A 159 15.25 18.56 -4.35
N HIS A 160 14.34 17.93 -3.61
CA HIS A 160 13.05 17.43 -4.16
C HIS A 160 11.82 18.08 -3.52
N LEU A 161 11.95 18.76 -2.38
CA LEU A 161 10.80 19.28 -1.62
C LEU A 161 9.95 20.29 -2.42
N GLU A 162 10.58 21.12 -3.24
CA GLU A 162 9.89 22.12 -4.06
C GLU A 162 8.93 21.48 -5.06
N TYR A 163 9.34 20.34 -5.64
CA TYR A 163 8.61 19.62 -6.69
C TYR A 163 7.68 18.54 -6.12
N ALA A 164 7.74 18.26 -4.81
CA ALA A 164 6.88 17.29 -4.17
C ALA A 164 5.41 17.75 -4.18
N ASP A 165 4.51 16.79 -4.27
CA ASP A 165 3.07 17.03 -4.11
C ASP A 165 2.77 17.63 -2.72
N ASP A 166 1.90 18.64 -2.67
CA ASP A 166 1.56 19.35 -1.44
C ASP A 166 1.00 18.40 -0.35
N PHE A 167 0.41 17.30 -0.74
CA PHE A 167 -0.08 16.27 0.19
C PHE A 167 1.06 15.61 0.97
N TYR A 168 2.21 15.34 0.32
CA TYR A 168 3.35 14.66 0.95
C TYR A 168 4.39 15.61 1.56
N LYS A 169 4.37 16.92 1.25
CA LYS A 169 5.30 17.91 1.79
C LYS A 169 5.38 17.89 3.32
N PRO A 170 4.27 17.84 4.08
CA PRO A 170 4.35 17.77 5.55
C PRO A 170 5.10 16.52 6.04
N PHE A 171 4.97 15.38 5.36
CA PHE A 171 5.71 14.18 5.75
C PHE A 171 7.20 14.31 5.47
N LEU A 172 7.59 14.84 4.32
CA LEU A 172 9.00 15.14 4.01
C LEU A 172 9.61 16.11 5.03
N GLN A 173 8.87 17.14 5.42
CA GLN A 173 9.29 18.08 6.45
C GLN A 173 9.40 17.42 7.83
N ALA A 174 8.52 16.49 8.16
CA ALA A 174 8.61 15.71 9.39
C ALA A 174 9.85 14.80 9.41
N ILE A 175 10.16 14.12 8.30
CA ILE A 175 11.38 13.30 8.16
C ILE A 175 12.63 14.20 8.33
N SER A 176 12.66 15.36 7.67
CA SER A 176 13.77 16.33 7.78
C SER A 176 13.93 16.80 9.23
N ALA A 177 12.85 17.21 9.88
CA ALA A 177 12.87 17.65 11.27
C ALA A 177 13.38 16.57 12.22
N ARG A 178 13.00 15.29 11.98
CA ARG A 178 13.54 14.16 12.76
C ARG A 178 15.05 13.98 12.56
N ALA A 179 15.51 14.04 11.30
CA ALA A 179 16.93 13.91 10.99
C ALA A 179 17.77 15.04 11.64
N GLN A 180 17.17 16.25 11.79
CA GLN A 180 17.78 17.41 12.43
C GLN A 180 17.52 17.53 13.94
N LYS A 181 16.75 16.60 14.53
CA LYS A 181 16.32 16.63 15.94
C LYS A 181 15.49 17.86 16.33
N GLN A 182 14.71 18.38 15.40
CA GLN A 182 13.81 19.52 15.57
C GLN A 182 12.42 19.06 16.03
N ASN A 183 12.25 18.83 17.32
CA ASN A 183 11.06 18.17 17.85
C ASN A 183 9.74 18.92 17.58
N VAL A 184 9.74 20.26 17.71
CA VAL A 184 8.53 21.08 17.50
C VAL A 184 8.06 21.00 16.04
N ASP A 185 9.00 21.10 15.09
CA ASP A 185 8.69 21.04 13.67
C ASP A 185 8.27 19.63 13.25
N PHE A 186 8.87 18.60 13.87
CA PHE A 186 8.42 17.22 13.68
C PHE A 186 6.96 17.04 14.10
N GLU A 187 6.62 17.38 15.34
CA GLU A 187 5.26 17.19 15.86
C GLU A 187 4.21 17.92 15.02
N LYS A 188 4.50 19.17 14.66
CA LYS A 188 3.62 19.97 13.80
C LYS A 188 3.35 19.29 12.45
N ASN A 189 4.39 18.89 11.76
CA ASN A 189 4.29 18.40 10.39
C ASN A 189 3.73 16.97 10.34
N ILE A 190 4.11 16.10 11.30
CA ILE A 190 3.61 14.72 11.31
C ILE A 190 2.13 14.65 11.67
N ILE A 191 1.65 15.51 12.58
CA ILE A 191 0.23 15.60 12.93
C ILE A 191 -0.58 16.09 11.72
N LEU A 192 -0.08 17.11 11.03
CA LEU A 192 -0.72 17.64 9.82
C LEU A 192 -0.87 16.55 8.76
N TYR A 193 0.20 15.79 8.50
CA TYR A 193 0.16 14.70 7.54
C TYR A 193 -0.78 13.57 7.97
N TYR A 194 -0.71 13.14 9.22
CA TYR A 194 -1.59 12.11 9.75
C TYR A 194 -3.08 12.47 9.64
N GLN A 195 -3.43 13.72 9.94
CA GLN A 195 -4.80 14.22 9.77
C GLN A 195 -5.21 14.23 8.28
N SER A 196 -4.31 14.60 7.39
CA SER A 196 -4.57 14.58 5.94
C SER A 196 -4.82 13.17 5.42
N LEU A 197 -4.09 12.15 5.91
CA LEU A 197 -4.36 10.74 5.57
C LEU A 197 -5.78 10.31 5.97
N LEU A 198 -6.20 10.65 7.19
CA LEU A 198 -7.54 10.32 7.69
C LEU A 198 -8.65 11.03 6.90
N GLN A 199 -8.46 12.31 6.58
CA GLN A 199 -9.44 13.11 5.83
C GLN A 199 -9.61 12.64 4.39
N ASN A 200 -8.53 12.17 3.76
CA ASN A 200 -8.55 11.71 2.38
C ASN A 200 -8.75 10.19 2.25
N ASN A 201 -8.96 9.48 3.37
CA ASN A 201 -9.13 8.03 3.42
C ASN A 201 -7.95 7.24 2.82
N VAL A 202 -6.71 7.75 2.96
CA VAL A 202 -5.48 7.07 2.57
C VAL A 202 -5.03 6.16 3.71
N TYR A 203 -5.60 4.96 3.76
CA TYR A 203 -5.41 4.05 4.91
C TYR A 203 -4.11 3.26 4.84
N GLU A 204 -3.51 3.12 3.67
CA GLU A 204 -2.30 2.31 3.44
C GLU A 204 -1.07 2.86 4.20
N ASP A 205 -0.91 4.17 4.25
CA ASP A 205 0.22 4.85 4.91
C ASP A 205 0.07 4.94 6.44
N ILE A 206 -1.16 4.79 6.96
CA ILE A 206 -1.44 5.01 8.39
C ILE A 206 -0.55 4.17 9.31
N PRO A 207 -0.37 2.85 9.10
CA PRO A 207 0.49 2.04 9.97
C PRO A 207 1.95 2.50 9.98
N LEU A 208 2.48 2.91 8.82
CA LEU A 208 3.83 3.46 8.71
C LEU A 208 3.99 4.72 9.56
N ILE A 209 3.03 5.65 9.44
CA ILE A 209 3.06 6.95 10.13
C ILE A 209 2.84 6.76 11.63
N GLN A 210 1.93 5.89 12.04
CA GLN A 210 1.70 5.57 13.45
C GLN A 210 2.97 5.02 14.11
N ASN A 211 3.68 4.11 13.44
CA ASN A 211 4.94 3.59 13.93
C ASN A 211 6.03 4.67 14.00
N PHE A 212 6.08 5.57 13.02
CA PHE A 212 7.04 6.68 13.01
C PHE A 212 6.79 7.66 14.18
N ILE A 213 5.53 7.93 14.50
CA ILE A 213 5.14 8.75 15.65
C ILE A 213 5.47 8.03 16.96
N LEU A 214 5.20 6.72 17.04
CA LEU A 214 5.48 5.93 18.23
C LEU A 214 6.98 5.88 18.53
N ASP A 215 7.82 5.68 17.51
CA ASP A 215 9.28 5.72 17.62
C ASP A 215 9.74 7.04 18.24
N TYR A 216 9.20 8.18 17.76
CA TYR A 216 9.52 9.50 18.28
C TYR A 216 9.16 9.66 19.76
N TYR A 217 7.94 9.33 20.16
CA TYR A 217 7.52 9.47 21.56
C TYR A 217 8.24 8.48 22.47
N THR A 218 8.66 7.34 21.95
CA THR A 218 9.51 6.38 22.67
C THR A 218 10.89 6.97 22.94
N GLU A 219 11.54 7.54 21.94
CA GLU A 219 12.85 8.17 22.07
C GLU A 219 12.84 9.41 22.99
N THR A 220 11.77 10.20 22.93
CA THR A 220 11.61 11.39 23.80
C THR A 220 11.06 11.06 25.18
N ASN A 221 10.79 9.78 25.48
CA ASN A 221 10.20 9.29 26.72
C ASN A 221 8.87 9.99 27.11
N ASN A 222 8.08 10.37 26.11
CA ASN A 222 6.78 11.00 26.29
C ASN A 222 5.70 9.94 26.47
N LYS A 223 5.55 9.41 27.70
CA LYS A 223 4.65 8.28 28.01
C LYS A 223 3.18 8.57 27.70
N ASP A 224 2.70 9.79 27.93
CA ASP A 224 1.31 10.14 27.70
C ASP A 224 0.96 10.09 26.19
N MET A 225 1.86 10.59 25.36
CA MET A 225 1.69 10.54 23.92
C MET A 225 1.91 9.14 23.35
N MET A 226 2.83 8.34 23.93
CA MET A 226 2.96 6.91 23.59
C MET A 226 1.64 6.16 23.83
N ILE A 227 0.99 6.37 24.97
CA ILE A 227 -0.29 5.73 25.28
C ILE A 227 -1.35 6.14 24.28
N LYS A 228 -1.45 7.43 23.94
CA LYS A 228 -2.42 7.92 22.96
C LYS A 228 -2.23 7.25 21.59
N ILE A 229 -1.01 7.24 21.05
CA ILE A 229 -0.76 6.63 19.74
C ILE A 229 -0.98 5.11 19.77
N LEU A 230 -0.66 4.42 20.86
CA LEU A 230 -0.94 2.99 21.01
C LEU A 230 -2.45 2.70 21.02
N ILE A 231 -3.26 3.57 21.63
CA ILE A 231 -4.74 3.48 21.58
C ILE A 231 -5.22 3.68 20.15
N ASP A 232 -4.67 4.65 19.41
CA ASP A 232 -5.02 4.90 18.01
C ASP A 232 -4.63 3.72 17.11
N ILE A 233 -3.44 3.17 17.27
CA ILE A 233 -2.97 1.96 16.57
C ILE A 233 -3.92 0.79 16.84
N LYS A 234 -4.26 0.56 18.11
CA LYS A 234 -5.19 -0.51 18.48
C LYS A 234 -6.56 -0.29 17.85
N SER A 235 -7.11 0.92 17.94
CA SER A 235 -8.41 1.25 17.35
C SER A 235 -8.43 1.08 15.83
N PHE A 236 -7.35 1.45 15.16
CA PHE A 236 -7.19 1.25 13.73
C PHE A 236 -7.14 -0.25 13.39
N ASN A 237 -6.30 -1.03 14.09
CA ASN A 237 -6.16 -2.46 13.89
C ASN A 237 -7.45 -3.22 14.19
N ASP A 238 -8.20 -2.85 15.24
CA ASP A 238 -9.48 -3.48 15.58
C ASP A 238 -10.52 -3.26 14.47
N LYS A 239 -10.57 -2.07 13.87
CA LYS A 239 -11.42 -1.78 12.70
C LYS A 239 -10.98 -2.57 11.47
N ASP A 240 -9.70 -2.60 11.20
CA ASP A 240 -9.10 -3.32 10.08
C ASP A 240 -9.32 -4.84 10.22
N LEU A 241 -9.07 -5.41 11.40
CA LEU A 241 -9.35 -6.82 11.72
C LEU A 241 -10.84 -7.14 11.60
N THR A 242 -11.74 -6.24 12.05
CA THR A 242 -13.19 -6.43 11.90
C THR A 242 -13.58 -6.46 10.43
N LEU A 243 -13.01 -5.58 9.61
CA LEU A 243 -13.21 -5.59 8.16
C LEU A 243 -12.61 -6.85 7.51
N LYS A 244 -11.42 -7.25 7.92
CA LYS A 244 -10.75 -8.47 7.42
C LYS A 244 -11.45 -9.75 7.89
N SER A 245 -11.95 -9.83 9.12
CA SER A 245 -12.58 -11.01 9.71
C SER A 245 -14.06 -11.16 9.36
N SER A 246 -14.81 -10.07 9.16
CA SER A 246 -16.22 -10.12 8.74
C SER A 246 -16.43 -10.82 7.40
N THR A 247 -15.35 -11.06 6.67
CA THR A 247 -15.36 -11.72 5.37
C THR A 247 -15.15 -13.23 5.43
N LEU A 248 -14.59 -13.76 6.52
CA LEU A 248 -14.38 -15.21 6.70
C LEU A 248 -15.64 -15.97 7.10
N PHE A 249 -16.67 -15.28 7.64
CA PHE A 249 -17.89 -15.90 8.15
C PHE A 249 -19.07 -15.90 7.17
N VAL A 250 -19.00 -15.16 6.05
CA VAL A 250 -20.12 -15.03 5.11
C VAL A 250 -20.17 -16.15 4.07
N ASP A 251 -19.06 -16.83 3.80
CA ASP A 251 -18.97 -17.87 2.77
C ASP A 251 -19.15 -19.32 3.31
N SER A 252 -19.35 -19.51 4.62
CA SER A 252 -19.61 -20.85 5.20
C SER A 252 -21.09 -21.22 5.26
N SER A 253 -22.00 -20.38 4.75
CA SER A 253 -23.47 -20.58 4.78
C SER A 253 -24.13 -20.47 3.41
N SER A 254 -23.40 -20.72 2.32
CA SER A 254 -23.99 -20.83 0.97
C SER A 254 -23.60 -22.11 0.26
#